data_304d7ef8e2f6185f187e576b2a949b50
#
_entry.id   304d7ef8e2f6185f187e576b2a949b50
#
_cell.length_a   1.000
_cell.length_b   1.000
_cell.length_c   1.000
_cell.angle_alpha   90.00
_cell.angle_beta   90.00
_cell.angle_gamma   90.00
#
_symmetry.space_group_name_H-M   'P 1'
#
loop_
_entity.id
_entity.type
_entity.pdbx_description
1 polymer ?
#
loop_
_entity_poly.entity_id
_entity_poly.type
_entity_poly.pdbx_seq_one_letter_code
_entity_poly.pdbx_strand_id
1 'polypeptide(L)'
;MLDLSNKFGYFHINIDQKFLKELLISAARDEKPHCNAALIKYLGMKPVPNKNYCYTIYGWTNCDKTIPLEKLAKIARKTACPSTVIESKIISIKAGQHGGEVKPKFPIKIDGKLGSIVGHILGDGSIDSKFKQVFFSNTNKELLKEFANNMEEVFGIKPRIWMQRKTIAFKEKTRWERRLNSINELEEGKSCGLFYPATIGLILNEIFEQFAIGKSKKIPKFIFELNKDFKRGLIRAFFDDEGTVSIRGRHIRLFQDNKALLEVFRKLLLEFDVRAGPLKYYIKRNKKRHYFSIHAKNNFRKFYNEIGFVSTKKLMRLKELIE
;
A
#
# COMPACT_ATOMS: atom_id res chain seq x y z
N MET A 1 1.12 9.15 10.62
CA MET A 1 0.06 8.86 11.61
C MET A 1 -1.26 8.82 10.88
N LEU A 2 -2.03 7.75 10.97
CA LEU A 2 -3.40 7.73 10.44
C LEU A 2 -4.20 8.74 11.25
N ASP A 3 -4.49 9.90 10.67
CA ASP A 3 -5.39 10.85 11.31
C ASP A 3 -6.80 10.25 11.31
N LEU A 4 -7.25 9.78 12.47
CA LEU A 4 -8.57 9.20 12.68
C LEU A 4 -9.71 10.24 12.52
N SER A 5 -9.37 11.48 12.20
CA SER A 5 -10.34 12.56 12.05
C SER A 5 -10.82 12.71 10.61
N ASN A 6 -12.03 12.32 10.32
CA ASN A 6 -12.93 12.79 9.25
C ASN A 6 -12.91 12.16 7.83
N LYS A 7 -11.93 11.34 7.40
CA LYS A 7 -11.92 10.80 6.02
C LYS A 7 -12.29 9.32 5.89
N PHE A 8 -12.46 8.59 6.98
CA PHE A 8 -12.48 7.12 7.01
C PHE A 8 -13.86 6.46 7.22
N GLY A 9 -14.94 7.06 6.74
CA GLY A 9 -16.29 6.54 6.92
C GLY A 9 -16.56 5.11 6.40
N TYR A 10 -15.61 4.54 5.65
CA TYR A 10 -15.73 3.20 5.06
C TYR A 10 -15.08 2.08 5.88
N PHE A 11 -14.30 2.41 6.90
CA PHE A 11 -13.58 1.42 7.67
C PHE A 11 -14.37 0.95 8.88
N HIS A 12 -14.37 -0.36 9.09
CA HIS A 12 -14.83 -1.02 10.30
C HIS A 12 -13.62 -1.56 11.06
N ILE A 13 -13.58 -1.27 12.34
CA ILE A 13 -12.47 -1.60 13.24
C ILE A 13 -12.91 -2.75 14.14
N ASN A 14 -12.08 -3.80 14.17
CA ASN A 14 -12.08 -4.76 15.25
C ASN A 14 -11.08 -4.28 16.30
N ILE A 15 -11.53 -4.06 17.51
CA ILE A 15 -10.75 -3.51 18.61
C ILE A 15 -10.96 -4.35 19.86
N ASP A 16 -10.03 -4.32 20.79
CA ASP A 16 -10.16 -4.98 22.09
C ASP A 16 -11.53 -4.66 22.73
N GLN A 17 -12.34 -5.67 22.94
CA GLN A 17 -13.74 -5.51 23.34
C GLN A 17 -13.89 -4.97 24.77
N LYS A 18 -12.99 -5.36 25.67
CA LYS A 18 -12.98 -4.84 27.04
C LYS A 18 -12.68 -3.35 27.01
N PHE A 19 -11.65 -2.95 26.27
CA PHE A 19 -11.30 -1.54 26.08
C PHE A 19 -12.44 -0.74 25.45
N LEU A 20 -13.08 -1.26 24.38
CA LEU A 20 -14.20 -0.58 23.73
C LEU A 20 -15.40 -0.39 24.68
N LYS A 21 -15.71 -1.40 25.49
CA LYS A 21 -16.77 -1.31 26.51
C LYS A 21 -16.47 -0.24 27.54
N GLU A 22 -15.26 -0.22 28.09
CA GLU A 22 -14.79 0.79 29.04
C GLU A 22 -14.88 2.20 28.44
N LEU A 23 -14.44 2.35 27.19
CA LEU A 23 -14.48 3.62 26.46
C LEU A 23 -15.93 4.11 26.23
N LEU A 24 -16.86 3.21 25.92
CA LEU A 24 -18.28 3.53 25.75
C LEU A 24 -18.97 3.89 27.07
N ILE A 25 -18.66 3.20 28.16
CA ILE A 25 -19.12 3.51 29.50
C ILE A 25 -18.65 4.91 29.90
N SER A 26 -17.38 5.21 29.70
CA SER A 26 -16.82 6.55 29.95
C SER A 26 -17.51 7.63 29.08
N ALA A 27 -17.75 7.37 27.80
CA ALA A 27 -18.43 8.29 26.91
C ALA A 27 -19.90 8.55 27.32
N ALA A 28 -20.59 7.54 27.82
CA ALA A 28 -21.96 7.62 28.30
C ALA A 28 -22.05 8.20 29.72
N ARG A 29 -21.01 8.07 30.52
CA ARG A 29 -21.04 8.25 31.98
C ARG A 29 -22.09 7.36 32.65
N ASP A 30 -22.28 6.15 32.12
CA ASP A 30 -23.32 5.20 32.48
C ASP A 30 -22.88 3.77 32.14
N GLU A 31 -23.13 2.81 32.99
CA GLU A 31 -22.79 1.39 32.80
C GLU A 31 -23.57 0.74 31.64
N LYS A 32 -24.67 1.35 31.20
CA LYS A 32 -25.50 0.87 30.08
C LYS A 32 -25.46 1.82 28.89
N PRO A 33 -24.32 1.99 28.20
CA PRO A 33 -24.16 2.97 27.11
C PRO A 33 -25.18 2.79 25.98
N HIS A 34 -25.66 1.57 25.74
CA HIS A 34 -26.68 1.26 24.75
C HIS A 34 -28.09 1.78 25.10
N CYS A 35 -28.33 2.19 26.35
CA CYS A 35 -29.54 2.81 26.83
C CYS A 35 -29.40 4.33 27.01
N ASN A 36 -28.25 4.91 26.79
CA ASN A 36 -27.97 6.32 26.96
C ASN A 36 -28.41 7.16 25.76
N ALA A 37 -29.55 7.86 25.87
CA ALA A 37 -30.10 8.66 24.78
C ALA A 37 -29.14 9.75 24.28
N ALA A 38 -28.39 10.38 25.18
CA ALA A 38 -27.46 11.44 24.84
C ALA A 38 -26.28 10.88 24.00
N LEU A 39 -25.74 9.71 24.36
CA LEU A 39 -24.69 9.03 23.58
C LEU A 39 -25.22 8.56 22.22
N ILE A 40 -26.41 7.95 22.19
CA ILE A 40 -27.04 7.47 20.95
C ILE A 40 -27.20 8.65 19.97
N LYS A 41 -27.74 9.78 20.43
CA LYS A 41 -27.88 11.01 19.64
C LYS A 41 -26.52 11.57 19.20
N TYR A 42 -25.57 11.65 20.10
CA TYR A 42 -24.21 12.15 19.78
C TYR A 42 -23.54 11.34 18.68
N LEU A 43 -23.71 10.03 18.70
CA LEU A 43 -23.17 9.14 17.66
C LEU A 43 -23.99 9.19 16.36
N GLY A 44 -25.10 9.93 16.32
CA GLY A 44 -25.99 10.01 15.17
C GLY A 44 -26.66 8.66 14.86
N MET A 45 -27.02 7.92 15.89
CA MET A 45 -27.66 6.61 15.78
C MET A 45 -29.15 6.72 16.11
N LYS A 46 -29.93 5.74 15.64
CA LYS A 46 -31.37 5.68 15.93
C LYS A 46 -31.59 4.66 17.03
N PRO A 47 -32.31 5.03 18.09
CA PRO A 47 -32.80 4.07 19.09
C PRO A 47 -33.86 3.15 18.47
N VAL A 48 -34.16 2.07 19.15
CA VAL A 48 -35.33 1.24 18.83
C VAL A 48 -36.59 2.09 19.04
N PRO A 49 -37.55 2.06 18.10
CA PRO A 49 -38.79 2.80 18.26
C PRO A 49 -39.45 2.54 19.62
N ASN A 50 -39.87 3.61 20.29
CA ASN A 50 -40.48 3.59 21.61
C ASN A 50 -39.62 3.00 22.76
N LYS A 51 -38.31 2.82 22.56
CA LYS A 51 -37.37 2.35 23.58
C LYS A 51 -36.12 3.19 23.57
N ASN A 52 -35.62 3.54 24.75
CA ASN A 52 -34.32 4.17 24.89
C ASN A 52 -33.23 3.09 24.83
N TYR A 53 -33.01 2.47 23.64
CA TYR A 53 -32.13 1.35 23.44
C TYR A 53 -31.55 1.35 22.03
N CYS A 54 -30.27 1.06 21.87
CA CYS A 54 -29.58 0.95 20.59
C CYS A 54 -28.88 -0.40 20.41
N TYR A 55 -29.44 -1.27 19.57
CA TYR A 55 -28.87 -2.58 19.28
C TYR A 55 -27.44 -2.55 18.72
N THR A 56 -27.10 -1.50 18.01
CA THR A 56 -25.74 -1.37 17.44
C THR A 56 -24.71 -1.14 18.54
N ILE A 57 -25.01 -0.23 19.50
CA ILE A 57 -24.11 0.01 20.65
C ILE A 57 -24.06 -1.23 21.54
N TYR A 58 -25.20 -1.90 21.75
CA TYR A 58 -25.22 -3.17 22.46
C TYR A 58 -24.34 -4.22 21.79
N GLY A 59 -24.39 -4.30 20.46
CA GLY A 59 -23.53 -5.22 19.70
C GLY A 59 -22.04 -4.91 19.85
N TRP A 60 -21.65 -3.65 19.98
CA TRP A 60 -20.25 -3.25 20.24
C TRP A 60 -19.78 -3.55 21.65
N THR A 61 -20.69 -3.55 22.63
CA THR A 61 -20.35 -3.77 24.04
C THR A 61 -20.46 -5.23 24.47
N ASN A 62 -21.27 -6.05 23.78
CA ASN A 62 -21.63 -7.38 24.27
C ASN A 62 -21.57 -8.50 23.23
N CYS A 63 -21.30 -8.19 21.94
CA CYS A 63 -21.38 -9.16 20.84
C CYS A 63 -20.18 -9.14 19.89
N ASP A 64 -19.03 -8.64 20.29
CA ASP A 64 -17.79 -8.59 19.51
C ASP A 64 -17.94 -8.03 18.08
N LYS A 65 -18.89 -7.09 17.89
CA LYS A 65 -19.11 -6.46 16.59
C LYS A 65 -18.09 -5.38 16.32
N THR A 66 -17.67 -5.29 15.06
CA THR A 66 -16.80 -4.21 14.61
C THR A 66 -17.51 -2.85 14.66
N ILE A 67 -16.76 -1.81 15.01
CA ILE A 67 -17.22 -0.45 15.09
C ILE A 67 -16.77 0.36 13.86
N PRO A 68 -17.65 1.19 13.23
CA PRO A 68 -17.20 2.13 12.21
C PRO A 68 -16.17 3.12 12.77
N LEU A 69 -15.07 3.35 12.02
CA LEU A 69 -13.98 4.23 12.47
C LEU A 69 -14.47 5.64 12.82
N GLU A 70 -15.43 6.18 12.04
CA GLU A 70 -16.07 7.47 12.34
C GLU A 70 -16.69 7.52 13.74
N LYS A 71 -17.36 6.44 14.13
CA LYS A 71 -18.01 6.37 15.46
C LYS A 71 -16.97 6.21 16.56
N LEU A 72 -15.95 5.40 16.33
CA LEU A 72 -14.82 5.26 17.26
C LEU A 72 -14.09 6.60 17.46
N ALA A 73 -13.86 7.36 16.40
CA ALA A 73 -13.26 8.69 16.48
C ALA A 73 -14.13 9.71 17.26
N LYS A 74 -15.48 9.63 17.14
CA LYS A 74 -16.39 10.45 17.95
C LYS A 74 -16.28 10.08 19.43
N ILE A 75 -16.26 8.79 19.76
CA ILE A 75 -16.14 8.31 21.13
C ILE A 75 -14.80 8.76 21.72
N ALA A 76 -13.70 8.60 20.97
CA ALA A 76 -12.37 9.05 21.37
C ALA A 76 -12.33 10.54 21.75
N ARG A 77 -12.91 11.38 20.89
CA ARG A 77 -12.99 12.82 21.16
C ARG A 77 -13.82 13.13 22.42
N LYS A 78 -14.93 12.43 22.60
CA LYS A 78 -15.81 12.65 23.77
C LYS A 78 -15.15 12.24 25.09
N THR A 79 -14.27 11.23 25.06
CA THR A 79 -13.56 10.71 26.23
C THR A 79 -12.15 11.31 26.39
N ALA A 80 -11.73 12.19 25.47
CA ALA A 80 -10.37 12.70 25.39
C ALA A 80 -9.30 11.58 25.34
N CYS A 81 -9.66 10.40 24.83
CA CYS A 81 -8.75 9.27 24.72
C CYS A 81 -7.74 9.52 23.58
N PRO A 82 -6.42 9.45 23.85
CA PRO A 82 -5.40 9.66 22.82
C PRO A 82 -5.50 8.63 21.69
N SER A 83 -5.30 9.08 20.45
CA SER A 83 -5.33 8.20 19.26
C SER A 83 -4.33 7.04 19.35
N THR A 84 -3.15 7.29 19.92
CA THR A 84 -2.12 6.26 20.13
C THR A 84 -2.58 5.11 21.04
N VAL A 85 -3.39 5.41 22.07
CA VAL A 85 -3.98 4.40 22.93
C VAL A 85 -4.99 3.56 22.15
N ILE A 86 -5.85 4.21 21.37
CA ILE A 86 -6.85 3.52 20.53
C ILE A 86 -6.14 2.64 19.50
N GLU A 87 -5.15 3.18 18.78
CA GLU A 87 -4.37 2.45 17.77
C GLU A 87 -3.74 1.18 18.36
N SER A 88 -3.20 1.25 19.58
CA SER A 88 -2.61 0.10 20.26
C SER A 88 -3.60 -1.03 20.58
N LYS A 89 -4.90 -0.75 20.58
CA LYS A 89 -5.99 -1.68 20.86
C LYS A 89 -6.70 -2.20 19.61
N ILE A 90 -6.36 -1.69 18.42
CA ILE A 90 -6.92 -2.18 17.16
C ILE A 90 -6.35 -3.56 16.84
N ILE A 91 -7.22 -4.53 16.65
CA ILE A 91 -6.90 -5.92 16.28
C ILE A 91 -6.85 -6.03 14.75
N SER A 92 -7.83 -5.44 14.06
CA SER A 92 -7.90 -5.49 12.60
C SER A 92 -8.80 -4.40 12.02
N ILE A 93 -8.63 -4.16 10.71
CA ILE A 93 -9.41 -3.22 9.93
C ILE A 93 -10.00 -3.93 8.71
N LYS A 94 -11.21 -3.55 8.32
CA LYS A 94 -11.83 -3.97 7.05
C LYS A 94 -12.59 -2.82 6.39
N ALA A 95 -12.64 -2.83 5.07
CA ALA A 95 -13.41 -1.86 4.30
C ALA A 95 -14.89 -2.27 4.29
N GLY A 96 -15.73 -1.52 4.99
CA GLY A 96 -17.15 -1.85 5.17
C GLY A 96 -17.37 -3.14 5.98
N GLN A 97 -18.59 -3.60 6.03
CA GLN A 97 -18.95 -4.80 6.82
C GLN A 97 -18.43 -6.10 6.20
N HIS A 98 -18.29 -6.16 4.88
CA HIS A 98 -17.92 -7.35 4.11
C HIS A 98 -16.55 -7.26 3.45
N GLY A 99 -15.76 -6.19 3.71
CA GLY A 99 -14.40 -6.03 3.18
C GLY A 99 -13.43 -7.06 3.73
N GLY A 100 -12.35 -7.33 2.98
CA GLY A 100 -11.27 -8.19 3.45
C GLY A 100 -10.59 -7.58 4.68
N GLU A 101 -10.39 -8.40 5.70
CA GLU A 101 -9.77 -8.02 6.95
C GLU A 101 -8.25 -7.95 6.81
N VAL A 102 -7.66 -6.92 7.39
CA VAL A 102 -6.20 -6.73 7.46
C VAL A 102 -5.80 -6.42 8.90
N LYS A 103 -4.60 -6.80 9.30
CA LYS A 103 -4.07 -6.65 10.66
C LYS A 103 -2.80 -5.81 10.65
N PRO A 104 -2.87 -4.52 10.29
CA PRO A 104 -1.69 -3.66 10.26
C PRO A 104 -1.08 -3.50 11.64
N LYS A 105 0.24 -3.38 11.67
CA LYS A 105 0.95 -2.99 12.90
C LYS A 105 0.84 -1.48 13.06
N PHE A 106 0.13 -1.04 14.07
CA PHE A 106 -0.01 0.38 14.38
C PHE A 106 1.09 0.93 15.29
N PRO A 107 1.51 2.19 15.09
CA PRO A 107 1.20 3.02 13.91
C PRO A 107 1.85 2.46 12.65
N ILE A 108 1.18 2.58 11.49
CA ILE A 108 1.79 2.17 10.21
C ILE A 108 3.04 3.04 9.99
N LYS A 109 4.20 2.38 9.97
CA LYS A 109 5.49 3.07 9.81
C LYS A 109 5.70 3.47 8.34
N ILE A 110 6.09 4.73 8.17
CA ILE A 110 6.51 5.23 6.85
C ILE A 110 8.01 4.94 6.71
N ASP A 111 8.34 3.71 6.36
CA ASP A 111 9.70 3.17 6.27
C ASP A 111 9.99 2.58 4.88
N GLY A 112 11.16 1.96 4.72
CA GLY A 112 11.58 1.37 3.46
C GLY A 112 10.67 0.26 2.95
N LYS A 113 9.99 -0.48 3.83
CA LYS A 113 9.04 -1.54 3.43
C LYS A 113 7.79 -0.95 2.80
N LEU A 114 7.21 0.07 3.43
CA LEU A 114 6.07 0.78 2.86
C LEU A 114 6.48 1.50 1.57
N GLY A 115 7.69 2.06 1.52
CA GLY A 115 8.26 2.65 0.31
C GLY A 115 8.37 1.64 -0.83
N SER A 116 8.85 0.43 -0.55
CA SER A 116 8.93 -0.66 -1.52
C SER A 116 7.55 -1.07 -2.04
N ILE A 117 6.55 -1.23 -1.15
CA ILE A 117 5.16 -1.53 -1.55
C ILE A 117 4.64 -0.47 -2.53
N VAL A 118 4.82 0.81 -2.21
CA VAL A 118 4.40 1.94 -3.07
C VAL A 118 5.14 1.93 -4.40
N GLY A 119 6.45 1.64 -4.38
CA GLY A 119 7.29 1.55 -5.57
C GLY A 119 6.81 0.47 -6.55
N HIS A 120 6.54 -0.73 -6.05
CA HIS A 120 6.01 -1.83 -6.86
C HIS A 120 4.60 -1.55 -7.40
N ILE A 121 3.72 -0.91 -6.62
CA ILE A 121 2.39 -0.53 -7.10
C ILE A 121 2.50 0.52 -8.24
N LEU A 122 3.44 1.45 -8.13
CA LEU A 122 3.73 2.43 -9.19
C LEU A 122 4.40 1.80 -10.41
N GLY A 123 5.17 0.74 -10.25
CA GLY A 123 5.78 -0.04 -11.32
C GLY A 123 4.78 -1.00 -11.98
N ASP A 124 4.95 -2.28 -11.75
CA ASP A 124 4.18 -3.39 -12.32
C ASP A 124 2.85 -3.67 -11.59
N GLY A 125 2.56 -2.93 -10.52
CA GLY A 125 1.33 -3.04 -9.74
C GLY A 125 0.24 -2.05 -10.14
N SER A 126 -0.89 -2.13 -9.46
CA SER A 126 -2.00 -1.18 -9.56
C SER A 126 -2.98 -1.28 -8.40
N ILE A 127 -3.77 -0.23 -8.19
CA ILE A 127 -4.98 -0.26 -7.37
C ILE A 127 -6.17 -0.18 -8.31
N ASP A 128 -7.06 -1.17 -8.26
CA ASP A 128 -8.25 -1.20 -9.11
C ASP A 128 -9.15 0.01 -8.85
N SER A 129 -9.61 0.67 -9.93
CA SER A 129 -10.40 1.90 -9.81
C SER A 129 -11.77 1.68 -9.19
N LYS A 130 -12.41 0.53 -9.47
CA LYS A 130 -13.77 0.19 -9.01
C LYS A 130 -13.75 -0.48 -7.64
N PHE A 131 -12.94 -1.54 -7.50
CA PHE A 131 -12.95 -2.39 -6.32
C PHE A 131 -11.84 -2.07 -5.32
N LYS A 132 -10.94 -1.13 -5.65
CA LYS A 132 -9.80 -0.73 -4.80
C LYS A 132 -8.86 -1.87 -4.39
N GLN A 133 -8.94 -3.03 -5.04
CA GLN A 133 -8.03 -4.14 -4.79
C GLN A 133 -6.61 -3.77 -5.22
N VAL A 134 -5.64 -4.14 -4.41
CA VAL A 134 -4.23 -4.01 -4.77
C VAL A 134 -3.79 -5.25 -5.53
N PHE A 135 -3.10 -5.02 -6.62
CA PHE A 135 -2.58 -6.05 -7.50
C PHE A 135 -1.11 -5.77 -7.83
N PHE A 136 -0.29 -6.80 -7.79
CA PHE A 136 1.09 -6.77 -8.28
C PHE A 136 1.36 -8.02 -9.10
N SER A 137 2.00 -7.88 -10.27
CA SER A 137 2.32 -9.01 -11.14
C SER A 137 3.73 -8.92 -11.67
N ASN A 138 4.49 -9.98 -11.54
CA ASN A 138 5.85 -10.06 -12.06
C ASN A 138 6.18 -11.50 -12.49
N THR A 139 7.26 -11.69 -13.25
CA THR A 139 7.88 -12.98 -13.56
C THR A 139 9.03 -13.33 -12.63
N ASN A 140 9.57 -12.33 -11.92
CA ASN A 140 10.69 -12.49 -11.01
C ASN A 140 10.19 -12.89 -9.62
N LYS A 141 10.55 -14.11 -9.18
CA LYS A 141 10.17 -14.65 -7.86
C LYS A 141 10.72 -13.82 -6.69
N GLU A 142 11.89 -13.20 -6.84
CA GLU A 142 12.50 -12.39 -5.77
C GLU A 142 11.65 -11.16 -5.47
N LEU A 143 11.19 -10.46 -6.52
CA LEU A 143 10.33 -9.28 -6.38
C LEU A 143 8.94 -9.65 -5.84
N LEU A 144 8.38 -10.77 -6.29
CA LEU A 144 7.09 -11.28 -5.77
C LEU A 144 7.18 -11.60 -4.28
N LYS A 145 8.29 -12.25 -3.85
CA LYS A 145 8.52 -12.58 -2.43
C LYS A 145 8.75 -11.33 -1.60
N GLU A 146 9.55 -10.39 -2.07
CA GLU A 146 9.80 -9.13 -1.37
C GLU A 146 8.48 -8.36 -1.16
N PHE A 147 7.69 -8.19 -2.22
CA PHE A 147 6.40 -7.52 -2.12
C PHE A 147 5.46 -8.24 -1.13
N ALA A 148 5.34 -9.57 -1.22
CA ALA A 148 4.49 -10.35 -0.33
C ALA A 148 4.92 -10.26 1.14
N ASN A 149 6.22 -10.33 1.41
CA ASN A 149 6.78 -10.21 2.76
C ASN A 149 6.53 -8.80 3.34
N ASN A 150 6.78 -7.75 2.55
CA ASN A 150 6.52 -6.38 2.97
C ASN A 150 5.03 -6.16 3.28
N MET A 151 4.13 -6.70 2.44
CA MET A 151 2.68 -6.63 2.67
C MET A 151 2.26 -7.38 3.94
N GLU A 152 2.84 -8.55 4.21
CA GLU A 152 2.57 -9.31 5.43
C GLU A 152 3.10 -8.58 6.68
N GLU A 153 4.30 -7.98 6.59
CA GLU A 153 4.88 -7.26 7.72
C GLU A 153 4.16 -5.95 8.05
N VAL A 154 3.71 -5.21 7.03
CA VAL A 154 3.06 -3.90 7.22
C VAL A 154 1.56 -4.07 7.50
N PHE A 155 0.88 -4.94 6.76
CA PHE A 155 -0.59 -5.07 6.80
C PHE A 155 -1.08 -6.38 7.41
N GLY A 156 -0.20 -7.29 7.80
CA GLY A 156 -0.56 -8.56 8.44
C GLY A 156 -1.39 -9.48 7.55
N ILE A 157 -1.17 -9.46 6.22
CA ILE A 157 -1.99 -10.23 5.27
C ILE A 157 -1.15 -10.88 4.18
N LYS A 158 -1.47 -12.14 3.89
CA LYS A 158 -0.90 -12.89 2.76
C LYS A 158 -1.73 -12.70 1.49
N PRO A 159 -1.10 -12.71 0.30
CA PRO A 159 -1.79 -12.55 -0.96
C PRO A 159 -2.63 -13.76 -1.34
N ARG A 160 -3.63 -13.54 -2.19
CA ARG A 160 -4.15 -14.57 -3.06
C ARG A 160 -3.26 -14.63 -4.30
N ILE A 161 -2.68 -15.80 -4.59
CA ILE A 161 -1.65 -15.97 -5.61
C ILE A 161 -2.26 -16.67 -6.81
N TRP A 162 -2.09 -16.11 -8.01
CA TRP A 162 -2.57 -16.69 -9.25
C TRP A 162 -1.49 -16.71 -10.31
N MET A 163 -1.26 -17.87 -10.93
CA MET A 163 -0.38 -17.98 -12.08
C MET A 163 -1.15 -17.56 -13.35
N GLN A 164 -0.49 -16.79 -14.17
CA GLN A 164 -1.04 -16.31 -15.41
C GLN A 164 -0.71 -17.27 -16.56
N ARG A 165 -1.70 -17.62 -17.39
CA ARG A 165 -1.47 -18.39 -18.59
C ARG A 165 -0.59 -17.62 -19.57
N LYS A 166 0.40 -18.28 -20.17
CA LYS A 166 1.18 -17.72 -21.28
C LYS A 166 0.22 -17.45 -22.44
N THR A 167 -0.10 -16.19 -22.70
CA THR A 167 -0.87 -15.81 -23.90
C THR A 167 0.03 -15.71 -25.11
N ILE A 168 -0.22 -16.53 -26.11
CA ILE A 168 0.49 -16.51 -27.39
C ILE A 168 -0.02 -15.37 -28.30
N ALA A 169 -1.20 -14.81 -28.02
CA ALA A 169 -1.83 -13.75 -28.83
C ALA A 169 -2.19 -12.52 -27.99
N PHE A 170 -1.80 -11.33 -28.52
CA PHE A 170 -2.01 -9.99 -27.91
C PHE A 170 -3.49 -9.56 -27.75
N LYS A 171 -4.46 -10.36 -28.18
CA LYS A 171 -5.89 -10.03 -28.15
C LYS A 171 -6.72 -10.76 -27.09
N GLU A 172 -6.18 -11.76 -26.44
CA GLU A 172 -6.91 -12.47 -25.39
C GLU A 172 -6.79 -11.75 -24.05
N LYS A 173 -7.93 -11.61 -23.37
CA LYS A 173 -7.94 -11.14 -21.96
C LYS A 173 -7.06 -12.08 -21.14
N THR A 174 -6.15 -11.50 -20.36
CA THR A 174 -5.30 -12.22 -19.41
C THR A 174 -6.15 -13.19 -18.60
N ARG A 175 -6.00 -14.48 -18.83
CA ARG A 175 -6.68 -15.50 -18.06
C ARG A 175 -5.73 -16.01 -16.98
N TRP A 176 -6.20 -15.99 -15.73
CA TRP A 176 -5.54 -16.67 -14.63
C TRP A 176 -5.73 -18.16 -14.82
N GLU A 177 -4.64 -18.90 -14.85
CA GLU A 177 -4.66 -20.35 -15.15
C GLU A 177 -4.95 -21.15 -13.90
N ARG A 178 -4.21 -20.88 -12.83
CA ARG A 178 -4.22 -21.67 -11.61
C ARG A 178 -3.95 -20.82 -10.39
N ARG A 179 -4.69 -21.08 -9.30
CA ARG A 179 -4.34 -20.56 -7.98
C ARG A 179 -3.14 -21.33 -7.45
N LEU A 180 -2.18 -20.59 -6.87
CA LEU A 180 -1.00 -21.15 -6.22
C LEU A 180 -1.15 -21.01 -4.69
N ASN A 181 -0.59 -21.98 -3.96
CA ASN A 181 -0.51 -21.89 -2.50
C ASN A 181 0.75 -21.11 -2.07
N SER A 182 1.77 -21.12 -2.91
CA SER A 182 3.06 -20.42 -2.66
C SER A 182 3.64 -19.85 -3.95
N ILE A 183 4.39 -18.75 -3.81
CA ILE A 183 5.20 -18.16 -4.90
C ILE A 183 6.26 -19.16 -5.40
N ASN A 184 6.69 -20.11 -4.56
CA ASN A 184 7.67 -21.12 -4.96
C ASN A 184 7.14 -22.04 -6.07
N GLU A 185 5.82 -22.24 -6.17
CA GLU A 185 5.16 -23.04 -7.21
C GLU A 185 5.13 -22.34 -8.60
N LEU A 186 5.58 -21.09 -8.70
CA LEU A 186 5.62 -20.38 -9.97
C LEU A 186 6.57 -21.07 -10.94
N GLU A 187 6.07 -21.42 -12.10
CA GLU A 187 6.85 -22.01 -13.19
C GLU A 187 7.76 -20.96 -13.84
N GLU A 188 8.92 -21.40 -14.32
CA GLU A 188 9.88 -20.50 -14.98
C GLU A 188 9.27 -19.88 -16.24
N GLY A 189 9.50 -18.56 -16.39
CA GLY A 189 9.01 -17.77 -17.52
C GLY A 189 7.50 -17.50 -17.52
N LYS A 190 6.73 -17.97 -16.52
CA LYS A 190 5.34 -17.54 -16.30
C LYS A 190 5.29 -16.35 -15.35
N SER A 191 4.27 -15.51 -15.51
CA SER A 191 4.00 -14.43 -14.56
C SER A 191 3.03 -14.88 -13.49
N CYS A 192 3.16 -14.28 -12.32
CA CYS A 192 2.30 -14.50 -11.18
C CYS A 192 1.67 -13.16 -10.73
N GLY A 193 0.42 -13.19 -10.37
CA GLY A 193 -0.32 -12.07 -9.79
C GLY A 193 -0.60 -12.29 -8.31
N LEU A 194 -0.28 -11.29 -7.51
CA LEU A 194 -0.57 -11.20 -6.09
C LEU A 194 -1.75 -10.24 -5.90
N PHE A 195 -2.83 -10.74 -5.28
CA PHE A 195 -4.05 -9.98 -5.06
C PHE A 195 -4.30 -9.75 -3.58
N TYR A 196 -4.63 -8.52 -3.24
CA TYR A 196 -4.92 -8.09 -1.88
C TYR A 196 -6.29 -7.40 -1.80
N PRO A 197 -6.94 -7.42 -0.62
CA PRO A 197 -8.28 -6.86 -0.47
C PRO A 197 -8.32 -5.35 -0.64
N ALA A 198 -9.52 -4.84 -0.94
CA ALA A 198 -9.80 -3.41 -1.11
C ALA A 198 -9.39 -2.56 0.10
N THR A 199 -9.43 -3.13 1.30
CA THR A 199 -9.04 -2.45 2.54
C THR A 199 -7.64 -1.83 2.43
N ILE A 200 -6.66 -2.56 1.85
CA ILE A 200 -5.30 -2.05 1.67
C ILE A 200 -5.26 -0.91 0.66
N GLY A 201 -5.92 -1.08 -0.48
CA GLY A 201 -5.98 -0.02 -1.50
C GLY A 201 -6.60 1.27 -0.98
N LEU A 202 -7.61 1.16 -0.13
CA LEU A 202 -8.22 2.31 0.53
C LEU A 202 -7.26 2.94 1.54
N ILE A 203 -6.59 2.16 2.39
CA ILE A 203 -5.59 2.68 3.34
C ILE A 203 -4.47 3.42 2.59
N LEU A 204 -3.92 2.80 1.54
CA LEU A 204 -2.85 3.42 0.74
C LEU A 204 -3.30 4.70 0.03
N ASN A 205 -4.53 4.72 -0.50
CA ASN A 205 -5.08 5.92 -1.14
C ASN A 205 -5.31 7.07 -0.16
N GLU A 206 -5.64 6.77 1.10
CA GLU A 206 -5.74 7.79 2.14
C GLU A 206 -4.36 8.33 2.56
N ILE A 207 -3.38 7.44 2.71
CA ILE A 207 -2.01 7.85 3.06
C ILE A 207 -1.36 8.66 1.92
N PHE A 208 -1.55 8.25 0.66
CA PHE A 208 -0.83 8.78 -0.50
C PHE A 208 -1.72 9.49 -1.53
N GLU A 209 -2.88 10.01 -1.13
CA GLU A 209 -3.74 10.87 -1.96
C GLU A 209 -4.08 10.29 -3.34
N GLN A 210 -4.56 9.05 -3.39
CA GLN A 210 -5.00 8.37 -4.60
C GLN A 210 -3.88 8.19 -5.67
N PHE A 211 -2.67 7.90 -5.23
CA PHE A 211 -1.45 7.87 -6.05
C PHE A 211 -1.43 6.88 -7.24
N ALA A 212 -2.20 5.80 -7.20
CA ALA A 212 -2.05 4.69 -8.16
C ALA A 212 -3.39 4.05 -8.58
N ILE A 213 -4.44 4.86 -8.76
CA ILE A 213 -5.75 4.35 -9.15
C ILE A 213 -5.80 4.12 -10.67
N GLY A 214 -6.02 2.87 -11.07
CA GLY A 214 -6.14 2.47 -12.46
C GLY A 214 -4.88 2.81 -13.27
N LYS A 215 -5.05 3.51 -14.41
CA LYS A 215 -3.93 3.94 -15.27
C LYS A 215 -3.28 5.25 -14.84
N SER A 216 -3.89 5.99 -13.91
CA SER A 216 -3.38 7.27 -13.45
C SER A 216 -2.44 7.08 -12.27
N LYS A 217 -1.15 6.92 -12.55
CA LYS A 217 -0.10 6.82 -11.52
C LYS A 217 0.45 8.21 -11.24
N LYS A 218 0.31 8.68 -10.01
CA LYS A 218 0.82 9.98 -9.54
C LYS A 218 1.57 9.78 -8.23
N ILE A 219 2.54 10.63 -7.97
CA ILE A 219 3.21 10.70 -6.68
C ILE A 219 2.83 12.04 -6.04
N PRO A 220 2.28 12.05 -4.81
CA PRO A 220 1.95 13.28 -4.11
C PRO A 220 3.22 14.09 -3.80
N LYS A 221 3.09 15.42 -3.73
CA LYS A 221 4.26 16.30 -3.53
C LYS A 221 4.97 16.07 -2.20
N PHE A 222 4.24 15.73 -1.14
CA PHE A 222 4.81 15.48 0.18
C PHE A 222 5.78 14.29 0.24
N ILE A 223 5.89 13.50 -0.85
CA ILE A 223 6.86 12.40 -0.92
C ILE A 223 8.31 12.88 -0.67
N PHE A 224 8.62 14.13 -1.05
CA PHE A 224 9.93 14.72 -0.81
C PHE A 224 10.20 15.05 0.66
N GLU A 225 9.16 15.14 1.49
CA GLU A 225 9.22 15.41 2.92
C GLU A 225 9.39 14.13 3.74
N LEU A 226 9.13 12.96 3.14
CA LEU A 226 9.27 11.68 3.82
C LEU A 226 10.73 11.34 4.09
N ASN A 227 10.95 10.41 5.04
CA ASN A 227 12.30 10.01 5.42
C ASN A 227 13.05 9.30 4.29
N LYS A 228 14.38 9.30 4.39
CA LYS A 228 15.29 8.74 3.37
C LYS A 228 15.10 7.25 3.18
N ASP A 229 14.73 6.52 4.23
CA ASP A 229 14.52 5.08 4.16
C ASP A 229 13.29 4.72 3.31
N PHE A 230 12.16 5.42 3.50
CA PHE A 230 10.99 5.27 2.63
C PHE A 230 11.33 5.53 1.16
N LYS A 231 12.02 6.64 0.88
CA LYS A 231 12.43 7.02 -0.50
C LYS A 231 13.35 5.98 -1.12
N ARG A 232 14.26 5.39 -0.33
CA ARG A 232 15.14 4.30 -0.77
C ARG A 232 14.33 3.08 -1.22
N GLY A 233 13.39 2.61 -0.40
CA GLY A 233 12.50 1.50 -0.73
C GLY A 233 11.69 1.77 -1.98
N LEU A 234 11.10 2.97 -2.08
CA LEU A 234 10.31 3.43 -3.23
C LEU A 234 11.13 3.40 -4.53
N ILE A 235 12.32 3.97 -4.53
CA ILE A 235 13.18 4.03 -5.72
C ILE A 235 13.63 2.62 -6.11
N ARG A 236 14.12 1.83 -5.15
CA ARG A 236 14.60 0.46 -5.41
C ARG A 236 13.54 -0.38 -6.09
N ALA A 237 12.34 -0.47 -5.51
CA ALA A 237 11.25 -1.26 -6.05
C ALA A 237 10.83 -0.79 -7.46
N PHE A 238 10.70 0.51 -7.67
CA PHE A 238 10.33 1.05 -8.97
C PHE A 238 11.42 0.79 -10.04
N PHE A 239 12.71 0.84 -9.68
CA PHE A 239 13.81 0.48 -10.58
C PHE A 239 13.90 -1.03 -10.80
N ASP A 240 13.50 -1.84 -9.84
CA ASP A 240 13.39 -3.29 -10.03
C ASP A 240 12.30 -3.64 -11.05
N ASP A 241 11.20 -2.93 -11.09
CA ASP A 241 10.12 -3.16 -12.05
C ASP A 241 10.43 -2.55 -13.43
N GLU A 242 10.66 -1.25 -13.50
CA GLU A 242 10.72 -0.46 -14.75
C GLU A 242 12.16 -0.18 -15.24
N GLY A 243 13.16 -0.48 -14.43
CA GLY A 243 14.54 -0.19 -14.74
C GLY A 243 15.25 -1.32 -15.47
N THR A 244 16.32 -0.98 -16.19
CA THR A 244 17.25 -1.92 -16.84
C THR A 244 18.68 -1.56 -16.51
N VAL A 245 19.55 -2.58 -16.37
CA VAL A 245 21.00 -2.43 -16.26
C VAL A 245 21.62 -3.02 -17.52
N SER A 246 22.33 -2.19 -18.29
CA SER A 246 23.02 -2.58 -19.51
C SER A 246 24.53 -2.50 -19.34
N ILE A 247 25.20 -3.63 -19.35
CA ILE A 247 26.68 -3.72 -19.31
C ILE A 247 27.26 -3.13 -20.59
N ARG A 248 26.80 -3.61 -21.75
CA ARG A 248 27.30 -3.14 -23.07
C ARG A 248 27.09 -1.65 -23.26
N GLY A 249 25.91 -1.12 -22.84
CA GLY A 249 25.59 0.32 -22.96
C GLY A 249 26.10 1.17 -21.81
N ARG A 250 26.73 0.56 -20.79
CA ARG A 250 27.24 1.19 -19.57
C ARG A 250 26.25 2.21 -18.97
N HIS A 251 25.04 1.72 -18.66
CA HIS A 251 24.01 2.56 -18.04
C HIS A 251 23.01 1.76 -17.20
N ILE A 252 22.41 2.44 -16.21
CA ILE A 252 21.12 2.09 -15.61
C ILE A 252 20.09 3.01 -16.26
N ARG A 253 19.01 2.46 -16.80
CA ARG A 253 17.96 3.23 -17.47
C ARG A 253 16.60 2.95 -16.89
N LEU A 254 15.83 3.99 -16.62
CA LEU A 254 14.46 3.91 -16.16
C LEU A 254 13.52 4.34 -17.29
N PHE A 255 12.50 3.54 -17.54
CA PHE A 255 11.48 3.78 -18.56
C PHE A 255 10.12 3.99 -17.93
N GLN A 256 9.34 4.93 -18.45
CA GLN A 256 7.93 5.08 -18.09
C GLN A 256 7.21 5.93 -19.14
N ASP A 257 5.93 5.61 -19.41
CA ASP A 257 5.10 6.42 -20.31
C ASP A 257 4.73 7.76 -19.66
N ASN A 258 4.58 7.79 -18.34
CA ASN A 258 4.29 9.01 -17.57
C ASN A 258 5.57 9.82 -17.31
N LYS A 259 5.76 10.89 -18.09
CA LYS A 259 6.90 11.81 -17.97
C LYS A 259 7.03 12.43 -16.58
N ALA A 260 5.90 12.87 -15.98
CA ALA A 260 5.91 13.53 -14.68
C ALA A 260 6.42 12.59 -13.58
N LEU A 261 6.07 11.30 -13.66
CA LEU A 261 6.55 10.28 -12.73
C LEU A 261 8.08 10.12 -12.82
N LEU A 262 8.64 10.07 -14.04
CA LEU A 262 10.09 10.02 -14.24
C LEU A 262 10.82 11.24 -13.68
N GLU A 263 10.23 12.44 -13.81
CA GLU A 263 10.81 13.66 -13.25
C GLU A 263 10.88 13.60 -11.71
N VAL A 264 9.87 13.04 -11.06
CA VAL A 264 9.89 12.82 -9.61
C VAL A 264 11.02 11.87 -9.23
N PHE A 265 11.14 10.70 -9.89
CA PHE A 265 12.22 9.75 -9.57
C PHE A 265 13.61 10.35 -9.85
N ARG A 266 13.76 11.16 -10.89
CA ARG A 266 15.02 11.84 -11.17
C ARG A 266 15.41 12.82 -10.06
N LYS A 267 14.44 13.54 -9.47
CA LYS A 267 14.66 14.41 -8.32
C LYS A 267 15.00 13.62 -7.06
N LEU A 268 14.27 12.54 -6.80
CA LEU A 268 14.52 11.68 -5.63
C LEU A 268 15.92 11.07 -5.66
N LEU A 269 16.46 10.70 -6.82
CA LEU A 269 17.82 10.20 -6.96
C LEU A 269 18.88 11.18 -6.48
N LEU A 270 18.65 12.49 -6.63
CA LEU A 270 19.59 13.54 -6.16
C LEU A 270 19.76 13.52 -4.64
N GLU A 271 18.74 13.13 -3.88
CA GLU A 271 18.83 12.99 -2.42
C GLU A 271 19.77 11.84 -1.98
N PHE A 272 20.11 10.95 -2.92
CA PHE A 272 21.10 9.88 -2.76
C PHE A 272 22.41 10.18 -3.51
N ASP A 273 22.63 11.44 -3.90
CA ASP A 273 23.79 11.87 -4.69
C ASP A 273 23.96 11.10 -6.03
N VAL A 274 22.90 10.53 -6.56
CA VAL A 274 22.87 9.84 -7.84
C VAL A 274 22.39 10.81 -8.93
N ARG A 275 23.26 11.16 -9.84
CA ARG A 275 22.93 12.07 -10.96
C ARG A 275 22.44 11.27 -12.16
N ALA A 276 21.22 11.53 -12.58
CA ALA A 276 20.63 11.00 -13.80
C ALA A 276 20.70 12.03 -14.94
N GLY A 277 20.86 11.56 -16.16
CA GLY A 277 20.82 12.41 -17.35
C GLY A 277 19.45 13.05 -17.62
N PRO A 278 19.33 13.86 -18.68
CA PRO A 278 18.09 14.49 -19.06
C PRO A 278 17.05 13.47 -19.49
N LEU A 279 15.78 13.84 -19.40
CA LEU A 279 14.68 13.06 -19.93
C LEU A 279 14.76 13.03 -21.46
N LYS A 280 14.67 11.82 -21.99
CA LYS A 280 14.59 11.54 -23.41
C LYS A 280 13.33 10.74 -23.71
N TYR A 281 12.98 10.63 -24.98
CA TYR A 281 11.90 9.76 -25.42
C TYR A 281 12.26 9.03 -26.71
N TYR A 282 11.57 7.93 -26.96
CA TYR A 282 11.55 7.26 -28.26
C TYR A 282 10.10 6.85 -28.57
N ILE A 283 9.84 6.61 -29.85
CA ILE A 283 8.52 6.18 -30.31
C ILE A 283 8.55 4.66 -30.49
N LYS A 284 7.62 3.97 -29.83
CA LYS A 284 7.39 2.54 -29.99
C LYS A 284 5.90 2.29 -30.20
N ARG A 285 5.53 1.65 -31.30
CA ARG A 285 4.12 1.38 -31.66
C ARG A 285 3.24 2.63 -31.58
N ASN A 286 3.69 3.74 -32.16
CA ASN A 286 3.02 5.05 -32.15
C ASN A 286 2.78 5.68 -30.76
N LYS A 287 3.49 5.22 -29.72
CA LYS A 287 3.45 5.79 -28.37
C LYS A 287 4.82 6.34 -27.98
N LYS A 288 4.81 7.54 -27.39
CA LYS A 288 6.02 8.10 -26.77
C LYS A 288 6.29 7.35 -25.47
N ARG A 289 7.50 6.78 -25.37
CA ARG A 289 8.03 6.21 -24.12
C ARG A 289 9.17 7.10 -23.64
N HIS A 290 9.04 7.58 -22.43
CA HIS A 290 10.06 8.43 -21.82
C HIS A 290 11.06 7.58 -21.05
N TYR A 291 12.29 8.09 -20.94
CA TYR A 291 13.33 7.48 -20.13
C TYR A 291 14.38 8.51 -19.72
N PHE A 292 15.14 8.17 -18.69
CA PHE A 292 16.43 8.75 -18.40
C PHE A 292 17.44 7.66 -18.11
N SER A 293 18.73 8.02 -18.13
CA SER A 293 19.81 7.06 -17.85
C SER A 293 20.75 7.63 -16.81
N ILE A 294 21.23 6.74 -15.95
CA ILE A 294 22.33 6.99 -15.03
C ILE A 294 23.58 6.47 -15.70
N HIS A 295 24.64 7.27 -15.73
CA HIS A 295 25.93 6.97 -16.31
C HIS A 295 27.03 7.27 -15.29
N ALA A 296 28.26 6.88 -15.62
CA ALA A 296 29.47 7.06 -14.84
C ALA A 296 29.62 6.13 -13.64
N LYS A 297 30.82 5.58 -13.48
CA LYS A 297 31.18 4.59 -12.46
C LYS A 297 30.88 5.08 -11.04
N ASN A 298 31.09 6.36 -10.76
CA ASN A 298 30.78 6.95 -9.46
C ASN A 298 29.26 6.94 -9.14
N ASN A 299 28.40 7.26 -10.12
CA ASN A 299 26.94 7.18 -9.93
C ASN A 299 26.47 5.73 -9.76
N PHE A 300 27.10 4.76 -10.43
CA PHE A 300 26.79 3.33 -10.25
C PHE A 300 27.13 2.87 -8.83
N ARG A 301 28.30 3.28 -8.29
CA ARG A 301 28.72 2.98 -6.91
C ARG A 301 27.74 3.58 -5.90
N LYS A 302 27.36 4.85 -6.09
CA LYS A 302 26.36 5.50 -5.22
C LYS A 302 25.01 4.79 -5.28
N PHE A 303 24.51 4.48 -6.48
CA PHE A 303 23.26 3.74 -6.64
C PHE A 303 23.35 2.35 -5.99
N TYR A 304 24.45 1.62 -6.15
CA TYR A 304 24.66 0.33 -5.52
C TYR A 304 24.63 0.39 -3.99
N ASN A 305 25.35 1.33 -3.40
CA ASN A 305 25.48 1.44 -1.95
C ASN A 305 24.22 2.00 -1.28
N GLU A 306 23.57 2.97 -1.90
CA GLU A 306 22.46 3.69 -1.30
C GLU A 306 21.08 3.08 -1.62
N ILE A 307 20.90 2.50 -2.80
CA ILE A 307 19.61 2.05 -3.31
C ILE A 307 19.63 0.55 -3.61
N GLY A 308 20.49 0.13 -4.54
CA GLY A 308 20.63 -1.25 -4.99
C GLY A 308 19.42 -1.77 -5.76
N PHE A 309 19.38 -3.10 -5.89
CA PHE A 309 18.28 -3.88 -6.48
C PHE A 309 17.97 -5.09 -5.60
N VAL A 310 16.72 -5.51 -5.56
CA VAL A 310 16.29 -6.80 -5.01
C VAL A 310 16.58 -7.92 -6.04
N SER A 311 16.35 -7.63 -7.31
CA SER A 311 16.65 -8.56 -8.39
C SER A 311 18.14 -8.87 -8.45
N THR A 312 18.53 -10.11 -8.07
CA THR A 312 19.90 -10.61 -8.11
C THR A 312 20.54 -10.40 -9.48
N LYS A 313 19.80 -10.65 -10.56
CA LYS A 313 20.27 -10.43 -11.94
C LYS A 313 20.65 -8.97 -12.21
N LYS A 314 19.84 -7.99 -11.75
CA LYS A 314 20.15 -6.58 -11.93
C LYS A 314 21.30 -6.13 -11.04
N LEU A 315 21.35 -6.66 -9.81
CA LEU A 315 22.41 -6.37 -8.85
C LEU A 315 23.79 -6.86 -9.35
N MET A 316 23.86 -8.06 -9.91
CA MET A 316 25.10 -8.60 -10.49
C MET A 316 25.58 -7.73 -11.66
N ARG A 317 24.69 -7.38 -12.59
CA ARG A 317 25.05 -6.48 -13.71
C ARG A 317 25.50 -5.09 -13.23
N LEU A 318 24.94 -4.60 -12.14
CA LEU A 318 25.37 -3.32 -11.55
C LEU A 318 26.78 -3.45 -10.97
N LYS A 319 27.12 -4.58 -10.33
CA LYS A 319 28.50 -4.86 -9.85
C LYS A 319 29.50 -4.83 -11.00
N GLU A 320 29.20 -5.49 -12.12
CA GLU A 320 30.07 -5.48 -13.33
C GLU A 320 30.28 -4.06 -13.90
N LEU A 321 29.32 -3.14 -13.75
CA LEU A 321 29.48 -1.73 -14.15
C LEU A 321 30.39 -0.93 -13.21
N ILE A 322 30.56 -1.40 -11.98
CA ILE A 322 31.39 -0.77 -10.94
C ILE A 322 32.85 -1.24 -11.02
N GLU A 323 33.06 -2.45 -11.42
CA GLU A 323 34.40 -3.01 -11.72
C GLU A 323 35.02 -2.34 -12.94
#